data_d46bc63749017233665999ec4a42e49d
#
_entry.id   d46bc63749017233665999ec4a42e49d
#
_cell.length_a   1.000
_cell.length_b   1.000
_cell.length_c   1.000
_cell.angle_alpha   90.00
_cell.angle_beta   90.00
_cell.angle_gamma   90.00
#
_symmetry.space_group_name_H-M   'P 1'
#
loop_
_entity.id
_entity.type
_entity.pdbx_description
1 polymer ?
#
loop_
_entity_poly.entity_id
_entity_poly.type
_entity_poly.pdbx_seq_one_letter_code
_entity_poly.pdbx_strand_id
1 'polypeptide(L)'
;SETYVHWSEEDIVQINGTNLPVIPDPNDPTRATISNVDTAEEYVALYSPDNGGYIPEREVVEAYFRPEVPHTPDSFYTTGGNPMVAYSTSTSLEFKNIGGLLRIGVTGDASIASVMLSGNAGEPIAGHFEISKSDLASGSLDFAPGEGSAQFVSTSVTMTCTENVRLDANSPTYFYFALPAAEYTEGFTVTLTDSEGNTCLRQTHNSVSIERATLKSMEPIAFEKDKALTVTLGEIAANSVTWNIEGNPSTDLRTLLVTKAMWDHFIAQEYYLDNPQKLTSEILAAYSATIPTDDNGRYEETATQARAVNSMQPVQEDNDYLVLAAYFSGTQSVGVIPAPVPVHTPAATGPAPEVNVTVSSAGSTTIDVLTTTSNASGILTALFFKSDYDNVFSREGIDEELIAKYGNAWTAEQVEQANNGG
;
A
#
# COMPACT_ATOMS: atom_id res chain seq x y z
N SER A 1 -1.74 9.16 -34.08
CA SER A 1 -1.08 10.46 -34.26
C SER A 1 0.08 10.55 -33.28
N GLU A 2 1.23 10.93 -33.77
CA GLU A 2 2.38 11.27 -32.93
C GLU A 2 2.03 12.52 -32.13
N THR A 3 2.27 12.51 -30.82
CA THR A 3 2.08 13.66 -29.95
C THR A 3 3.47 14.14 -29.55
N TYR A 4 3.78 15.40 -29.85
CA TYR A 4 5.08 15.98 -29.53
C TYR A 4 5.00 16.81 -28.25
N VAL A 5 6.05 16.75 -27.43
CA VAL A 5 6.28 17.68 -26.33
C VAL A 5 6.84 18.98 -26.91
N HIS A 6 6.26 20.10 -26.51
CA HIS A 6 6.70 21.43 -26.90
C HIS A 6 7.39 22.13 -25.75
N TRP A 7 8.49 22.78 -26.00
CA TRP A 7 9.15 23.68 -25.07
C TRP A 7 8.35 24.97 -24.86
N SER A 8 8.31 25.43 -23.63
CA SER A 8 7.73 26.72 -23.25
C SER A 8 8.78 27.64 -22.63
N GLU A 9 8.51 28.96 -22.59
CA GLU A 9 9.39 29.95 -21.96
C GLU A 9 9.47 29.79 -20.44
N GLU A 10 8.53 29.05 -19.85
CA GLU A 10 8.49 28.74 -18.40
C GLU A 10 9.32 27.50 -18.06
N ASP A 11 9.79 26.75 -19.06
CA ASP A 11 10.56 25.55 -18.83
C ASP A 11 11.97 25.89 -18.33
N ILE A 12 12.43 25.06 -17.39
CA ILE A 12 13.78 25.12 -16.83
C ILE A 12 14.45 23.77 -17.05
N VAL A 13 15.69 23.81 -17.49
CA VAL A 13 16.56 22.64 -17.63
C VAL A 13 17.75 22.80 -16.71
N GLN A 14 18.14 21.76 -16.03
CA GLN A 14 19.42 21.72 -15.35
C GLN A 14 20.47 21.11 -16.27
N ILE A 15 21.62 21.74 -16.41
CA ILE A 15 22.80 21.22 -17.13
C ILE A 15 23.98 21.25 -16.18
N ASN A 16 24.62 20.10 -15.96
CA ASN A 16 25.75 19.92 -15.04
C ASN A 16 25.54 20.59 -13.66
N GLY A 17 24.32 20.51 -13.12
CA GLY A 17 23.95 21.08 -11.82
C GLY A 17 23.46 22.54 -11.87
N THR A 18 23.51 23.22 -13.02
CA THR A 18 23.06 24.61 -13.15
C THR A 18 21.68 24.69 -13.82
N ASN A 19 20.73 25.36 -13.17
CA ASN A 19 19.38 25.57 -13.68
C ASN A 19 19.38 26.75 -14.69
N LEU A 20 18.90 26.51 -15.89
CA LEU A 20 18.92 27.44 -17.01
C LEU A 20 17.53 27.53 -17.68
N PRO A 21 17.07 28.73 -18.05
CA PRO A 21 15.82 28.91 -18.78
C PRO A 21 15.95 28.40 -20.20
N VAL A 22 14.87 27.92 -20.74
CA VAL A 22 14.75 27.45 -22.12
C VAL A 22 14.19 28.55 -22.99
N ILE A 23 14.71 28.69 -24.20
CA ILE A 23 14.23 29.61 -25.24
C ILE A 23 13.70 28.76 -26.40
N PRO A 24 12.35 28.55 -26.48
CA PRO A 24 11.76 27.78 -27.58
C PRO A 24 12.05 28.34 -28.95
N ASP A 25 12.25 27.48 -29.95
CA ASP A 25 12.32 27.91 -31.34
C ASP A 25 10.91 28.31 -31.82
N PRO A 26 10.67 29.53 -32.28
CA PRO A 26 9.36 29.99 -32.70
C PRO A 26 8.81 29.27 -33.94
N ASN A 27 9.67 28.60 -34.71
CA ASN A 27 9.29 27.86 -35.91
C ASN A 27 9.17 26.35 -35.68
N ASP A 28 9.80 25.84 -34.64
CA ASP A 28 9.77 24.43 -34.25
C ASP A 28 9.76 24.32 -32.72
N PRO A 29 8.60 24.33 -32.08
CA PRO A 29 8.50 24.29 -30.61
C PRO A 29 8.99 22.97 -29.97
N THR A 30 9.33 21.96 -30.77
CA THR A 30 10.02 20.75 -30.27
C THR A 30 11.50 20.99 -30.03
N ARG A 31 12.03 22.14 -30.45
CA ARG A 31 13.43 22.60 -30.28
C ARG A 31 13.52 23.83 -29.42
N ALA A 32 14.64 23.95 -28.75
CA ALA A 32 14.94 25.12 -27.94
C ALA A 32 16.44 25.40 -27.88
N THR A 33 16.76 26.63 -27.51
CA THR A 33 18.12 27.06 -27.20
C THR A 33 18.26 27.32 -25.71
N ILE A 34 19.39 26.91 -25.13
CA ILE A 34 19.76 27.17 -23.76
C ILE A 34 21.04 27.99 -23.78
N SER A 35 20.99 29.17 -23.17
CA SER A 35 22.12 30.12 -23.14
C SER A 35 22.84 30.06 -21.79
N ASN A 36 24.08 30.59 -21.76
CA ASN A 36 24.93 30.68 -20.57
C ASN A 36 25.31 29.30 -19.98
N VAL A 37 25.46 28.31 -20.84
CA VAL A 37 25.98 26.99 -20.44
C VAL A 37 27.50 27.06 -20.37
N ASP A 38 28.06 26.64 -19.24
CA ASP A 38 29.53 26.55 -19.11
C ASP A 38 30.09 25.47 -20.03
N THR A 39 31.25 25.76 -20.64
CA THR A 39 31.93 24.81 -21.53
C THR A 39 32.43 23.61 -20.71
N ALA A 40 32.04 22.42 -21.10
CA ALA A 40 32.43 21.14 -20.48
C ALA A 40 32.73 20.07 -21.55
N GLU A 41 33.44 19.03 -21.19
CA GLU A 41 33.68 17.88 -22.06
C GLU A 41 32.41 17.00 -22.20
N GLU A 42 31.57 17.02 -21.19
CA GLU A 42 30.32 16.26 -21.10
C GLU A 42 29.20 17.13 -20.52
N TYR A 43 28.00 16.93 -21.03
CA TYR A 43 26.80 17.62 -20.58
C TYR A 43 25.78 16.57 -20.10
N VAL A 44 25.43 16.64 -18.82
CA VAL A 44 24.35 15.87 -18.21
C VAL A 44 23.21 16.84 -17.96
N ALA A 45 22.03 16.54 -18.49
CA ALA A 45 20.89 17.44 -18.39
C ALA A 45 19.63 16.74 -17.87
N LEU A 46 18.84 17.48 -17.10
CA LEU A 46 17.55 17.09 -16.58
C LEU A 46 16.51 18.17 -16.86
N TYR A 47 15.39 17.78 -17.42
CA TYR A 47 14.13 18.49 -17.43
C TYR A 47 13.14 17.70 -16.57
N SER A 48 12.42 18.14 -15.68
CA SER A 48 12.34 19.36 -14.92
C SER A 48 13.15 19.19 -13.62
N PRO A 49 13.94 20.16 -13.20
CA PRO A 49 14.82 20.01 -12.03
C PRO A 49 14.08 20.21 -10.70
N ASP A 50 12.77 20.32 -10.68
CA ASP A 50 11.98 20.44 -9.45
C ASP A 50 12.23 19.25 -8.53
N ASN A 51 12.82 19.49 -7.38
CA ASN A 51 13.20 18.47 -6.39
C ASN A 51 14.13 17.36 -6.92
N GLY A 52 14.78 17.54 -8.09
CA GLY A 52 15.74 16.62 -8.66
C GLY A 52 17.00 17.34 -9.15
N GLY A 53 17.94 16.63 -9.73
CA GLY A 53 19.14 17.21 -10.29
C GLY A 53 20.25 16.20 -10.57
N TYR A 54 21.30 16.68 -11.24
CA TYR A 54 22.54 15.92 -11.34
C TYR A 54 23.35 16.08 -10.05
N ILE A 55 23.76 14.97 -9.47
CA ILE A 55 24.56 14.87 -8.25
C ILE A 55 25.97 14.39 -8.66
N PRO A 56 26.94 15.31 -8.86
CA PRO A 56 28.26 14.96 -9.38
C PRO A 56 29.02 13.96 -8.51
N GLU A 57 28.90 14.06 -7.17
CA GLU A 57 29.61 13.21 -6.20
C GLU A 57 29.18 11.75 -6.27
N ARG A 58 27.99 11.49 -6.79
CA ARG A 58 27.40 10.15 -6.97
C ARG A 58 27.34 9.74 -8.44
N GLU A 59 27.63 10.65 -9.34
CA GLU A 59 27.47 10.47 -10.80
C GLU A 59 26.08 9.96 -11.21
N VAL A 60 25.02 10.49 -10.58
CA VAL A 60 23.62 10.14 -10.85
C VAL A 60 22.80 11.38 -11.19
N VAL A 61 21.78 11.18 -12.01
CA VAL A 61 20.67 12.12 -12.18
C VAL A 61 19.51 11.63 -11.34
N GLU A 62 19.05 12.47 -10.42
CA GLU A 62 17.86 12.24 -9.64
C GLU A 62 16.68 12.95 -10.32
N ALA A 63 15.76 12.16 -10.84
CA ALA A 63 14.53 12.63 -11.46
C ALA A 63 13.35 12.47 -10.50
N TYR A 64 12.40 13.39 -10.54
CA TYR A 64 11.29 13.42 -9.60
C TYR A 64 9.94 13.30 -10.31
N PHE A 65 9.20 12.21 -10.02
CA PHE A 65 7.80 12.09 -10.39
C PHE A 65 6.96 12.60 -9.22
N ARG A 66 6.17 13.63 -9.45
CA ARG A 66 5.40 14.29 -8.39
C ARG A 66 4.30 13.36 -7.84
N PRO A 67 4.21 13.16 -6.51
CA PRO A 67 3.12 12.40 -5.89
C PRO A 67 1.79 13.17 -5.88
N GLU A 68 1.85 14.50 -6.06
CA GLU A 68 0.69 15.36 -6.17
C GLU A 68 0.82 16.23 -7.41
N VAL A 69 -0.20 16.22 -8.26
CA VAL A 69 -0.24 16.98 -9.50
C VAL A 69 -1.58 17.75 -9.62
N PRO A 70 -1.57 19.00 -10.09
CA PRO A 70 -2.82 19.70 -10.39
C PRO A 70 -3.38 19.17 -11.72
N HIS A 71 -4.71 19.10 -11.81
CA HIS A 71 -5.37 18.89 -13.08
C HIS A 71 -5.23 20.13 -13.97
N THR A 72 -4.83 19.92 -15.21
CA THR A 72 -4.78 20.98 -16.23
C THR A 72 -5.74 20.62 -17.35
N PRO A 73 -6.78 21.42 -17.60
CA PRO A 73 -7.73 21.15 -18.66
C PRO A 73 -7.05 21.07 -20.03
N ASP A 74 -7.47 20.12 -20.84
CA ASP A 74 -7.02 19.93 -22.23
C ASP A 74 -5.49 19.76 -22.39
N SER A 75 -4.78 19.42 -21.32
CA SER A 75 -3.35 19.19 -21.31
C SER A 75 -2.98 17.78 -20.86
N PHE A 76 -1.90 17.24 -21.39
CA PHE A 76 -1.40 15.92 -21.01
C PHE A 76 -0.64 15.93 -19.69
N TYR A 77 -0.11 17.07 -19.26
CA TYR A 77 0.64 17.22 -18.03
C TYR A 77 0.83 18.70 -17.67
N THR A 78 1.15 18.94 -16.42
CA THR A 78 1.62 20.25 -15.99
C THR A 78 3.09 20.42 -16.32
N THR A 79 3.54 21.67 -16.44
CA THR A 79 4.96 22.02 -16.56
C THR A 79 5.77 21.22 -15.53
N GLY A 80 6.77 20.48 -15.98
CA GLY A 80 7.62 19.65 -15.14
C GLY A 80 7.03 18.31 -14.69
N GLY A 81 5.85 17.92 -15.17
CA GLY A 81 5.18 16.68 -14.73
C GLY A 81 5.79 15.39 -15.32
N ASN A 82 6.52 15.45 -16.43
CA ASN A 82 7.13 14.28 -17.07
C ASN A 82 8.64 14.50 -17.25
N PRO A 83 9.48 13.98 -16.36
CA PRO A 83 10.92 14.23 -16.40
C PRO A 83 11.59 13.64 -17.64
N MET A 84 12.55 14.40 -18.20
CA MET A 84 13.38 13.98 -19.31
C MET A 84 14.85 14.18 -18.99
N VAL A 85 15.70 13.32 -19.51
CA VAL A 85 17.15 13.38 -19.35
C VAL A 85 17.87 13.43 -20.67
N ALA A 86 19.07 14.04 -20.66
CA ALA A 86 19.96 14.00 -21.79
C ALA A 86 21.42 13.88 -21.37
N TYR A 87 22.22 13.25 -22.21
CA TYR A 87 23.67 13.17 -22.10
C TYR A 87 24.29 13.47 -23.47
N SER A 88 25.35 14.29 -23.51
CA SER A 88 26.06 14.58 -24.73
C SER A 88 27.52 14.99 -24.45
N THR A 89 28.42 14.69 -25.38
CA THR A 89 29.78 15.23 -25.44
C THR A 89 29.88 16.44 -26.39
N SER A 90 28.73 16.97 -26.83
CA SER A 90 28.63 18.15 -27.68
C SER A 90 27.59 19.13 -27.14
N THR A 91 27.50 20.31 -27.73
CA THR A 91 26.52 21.35 -27.38
C THR A 91 25.08 21.04 -27.85
N SER A 92 24.86 19.87 -28.45
CA SER A 92 23.52 19.40 -28.85
C SER A 92 23.04 18.36 -27.87
N LEU A 93 21.87 18.58 -27.25
CA LEU A 93 21.23 17.71 -26.30
C LEU A 93 19.95 17.12 -26.87
N GLU A 94 19.79 15.80 -26.78
CA GLU A 94 18.55 15.08 -27.12
C GLU A 94 17.90 14.60 -25.85
N PHE A 95 16.81 15.24 -25.45
CA PHE A 95 16.06 14.86 -24.26
C PHE A 95 15.20 13.61 -24.49
N LYS A 96 15.26 12.69 -23.55
CA LYS A 96 14.49 11.43 -23.57
C LYS A 96 13.64 11.33 -22.33
N ASN A 97 12.34 11.00 -22.52
CA ASN A 97 11.46 10.71 -21.40
C ASN A 97 11.95 9.47 -20.64
N ILE A 98 11.95 9.50 -19.33
CA ILE A 98 12.20 8.33 -18.48
C ILE A 98 10.91 7.63 -18.08
N GLY A 99 9.77 8.28 -18.23
CA GLY A 99 8.44 7.75 -17.99
C GLY A 99 7.57 7.68 -19.23
N GLY A 100 6.37 7.20 -19.06
CA GLY A 100 5.26 7.24 -20.00
C GLY A 100 4.04 7.92 -19.40
N LEU A 101 3.01 8.10 -20.22
CA LEU A 101 1.74 8.68 -19.80
C LEU A 101 0.67 7.59 -19.70
N LEU A 102 -0.07 7.62 -18.61
CA LEU A 102 -1.32 6.85 -18.44
C LEU A 102 -2.50 7.81 -18.60
N ARG A 103 -3.43 7.47 -19.49
CA ARG A 103 -4.69 8.18 -19.68
C ARG A 103 -5.86 7.40 -19.11
N ILE A 104 -6.61 8.04 -18.22
CA ILE A 104 -7.82 7.50 -17.60
C ILE A 104 -9.01 8.30 -18.12
N GLY A 105 -9.93 7.64 -18.83
CA GLY A 105 -11.20 8.23 -19.24
C GLY A 105 -12.26 8.00 -18.18
N VAL A 106 -13.06 9.02 -17.87
CA VAL A 106 -14.15 8.92 -16.88
C VAL A 106 -15.43 9.51 -17.47
N THR A 107 -16.54 8.79 -17.34
CA THR A 107 -17.90 9.24 -17.73
C THR A 107 -18.79 9.34 -16.49
N GLY A 108 -19.85 10.13 -16.54
CA GLY A 108 -20.84 10.24 -15.46
C GLY A 108 -21.42 11.65 -15.32
N ASP A 109 -22.14 11.87 -14.22
CA ASP A 109 -22.79 13.15 -13.90
C ASP A 109 -22.14 13.88 -12.71
N ALA A 110 -21.02 13.37 -12.17
CA ALA A 110 -20.35 13.94 -11.03
C ALA A 110 -19.43 15.11 -11.42
N SER A 111 -19.02 15.89 -10.42
CA SER A 111 -17.92 16.85 -10.52
C SER A 111 -16.73 16.32 -9.74
N ILE A 112 -15.65 15.99 -10.41
CA ILE A 112 -14.46 15.35 -9.79
C ILE A 112 -13.59 16.38 -9.11
N ALA A 113 -13.30 16.17 -7.83
CA ALA A 113 -12.39 16.98 -7.01
C ALA A 113 -10.96 16.41 -7.03
N SER A 114 -10.81 15.08 -7.11
CA SER A 114 -9.50 14.44 -7.20
C SER A 114 -9.56 13.06 -7.85
N VAL A 115 -8.42 12.65 -8.41
CA VAL A 115 -8.19 11.30 -8.94
C VAL A 115 -6.88 10.78 -8.35
N MET A 116 -6.93 9.70 -7.58
CA MET A 116 -5.76 9.02 -7.05
C MET A 116 -5.52 7.73 -7.83
N LEU A 117 -4.28 7.47 -8.20
CA LEU A 117 -3.81 6.24 -8.83
C LEU A 117 -2.82 5.56 -7.89
N SER A 118 -2.97 4.26 -7.65
CA SER A 118 -2.08 3.46 -6.82
C SER A 118 -1.68 2.17 -7.53
N GLY A 119 -0.42 1.74 -7.39
CA GLY A 119 0.06 0.44 -7.85
C GLY A 119 -0.37 -0.67 -6.87
N ASN A 120 -0.96 -1.76 -7.38
CA ASN A 120 -1.55 -2.81 -6.53
C ASN A 120 -0.50 -3.71 -5.88
N ALA A 121 0.68 -3.89 -6.48
CA ALA A 121 1.80 -4.62 -5.86
C ALA A 121 2.68 -3.71 -4.96
N GLY A 122 2.29 -2.44 -4.76
CA GLY A 122 3.06 -1.49 -3.98
C GLY A 122 4.29 -0.96 -4.72
N GLU A 123 4.26 -0.98 -6.05
CA GLU A 123 5.33 -0.42 -6.87
C GLU A 123 5.46 1.09 -6.64
N PRO A 124 6.69 1.63 -6.61
CA PRO A 124 6.91 3.05 -6.56
C PRO A 124 6.45 3.70 -7.88
N ILE A 125 5.47 4.60 -7.80
CA ILE A 125 4.92 5.30 -8.97
C ILE A 125 5.14 6.81 -8.92
N ALA A 126 5.62 7.33 -7.79
CA ALA A 126 6.02 8.73 -7.64
C ALA A 126 7.18 8.83 -6.66
N GLY A 127 7.82 10.02 -6.59
CA GLY A 127 9.00 10.27 -5.77
C GLY A 127 10.28 10.37 -6.59
N HIS A 128 11.41 10.07 -5.96
CA HIS A 128 12.74 10.21 -6.56
C HIS A 128 13.22 8.91 -7.20
N PHE A 129 13.76 9.03 -8.41
CA PHE A 129 14.33 7.93 -9.17
C PHE A 129 15.70 8.34 -9.69
N GLU A 130 16.68 7.46 -9.59
CA GLU A 130 18.07 7.72 -9.97
C GLU A 130 18.45 6.97 -11.24
N ILE A 131 19.16 7.68 -12.13
CA ILE A 131 19.79 7.13 -13.32
C ILE A 131 21.28 7.40 -13.23
N SER A 132 22.13 6.39 -13.39
CA SER A 132 23.58 6.62 -13.39
C SER A 132 24.02 7.40 -14.63
N LYS A 133 25.03 8.24 -14.49
CA LYS A 133 25.66 8.94 -15.62
C LYS A 133 26.18 7.95 -16.68
N SER A 134 26.70 6.79 -16.22
CA SER A 134 27.19 5.74 -17.13
C SER A 134 26.08 5.14 -17.99
N ASP A 135 24.89 4.94 -17.40
CA ASP A 135 23.73 4.44 -18.16
C ASP A 135 23.27 5.48 -19.18
N LEU A 136 23.19 6.76 -18.78
CA LEU A 136 22.88 7.85 -19.71
C LEU A 136 23.88 7.92 -20.87
N ALA A 137 25.18 7.83 -20.59
CA ALA A 137 26.23 7.86 -21.60
C ALA A 137 26.19 6.65 -22.54
N SER A 138 25.77 5.48 -22.07
CA SER A 138 25.57 4.29 -22.89
C SER A 138 24.27 4.30 -23.69
N GLY A 139 23.37 5.23 -23.37
CA GLY A 139 22.01 5.29 -23.92
C GLY A 139 21.01 4.39 -23.22
N SER A 140 21.42 3.69 -22.15
CA SER A 140 20.48 3.06 -21.22
C SER A 140 19.76 4.15 -20.41
N LEU A 141 18.49 3.93 -20.14
CA LEU A 141 17.69 4.79 -19.29
C LEU A 141 17.14 3.97 -18.11
N ASP A 142 17.88 2.96 -17.68
CA ASP A 142 17.50 2.15 -16.54
C ASP A 142 17.60 3.02 -15.29
N PHE A 143 16.54 3.00 -14.49
CA PHE A 143 16.45 3.79 -13.28
C PHE A 143 15.93 2.93 -12.12
N ALA A 144 16.24 3.35 -10.90
CA ALA A 144 15.78 2.73 -9.68
C ALA A 144 15.28 3.80 -8.71
N PRO A 145 14.45 3.44 -7.72
CA PRO A 145 14.19 4.32 -6.59
C PRO A 145 15.51 4.75 -5.95
N GLY A 146 15.65 6.06 -5.64
CA GLY A 146 16.88 6.63 -5.14
C GLY A 146 17.30 6.05 -3.78
N GLU A 147 18.58 5.68 -3.63
CA GLU A 147 19.09 5.06 -2.38
C GLU A 147 19.04 6.02 -1.18
N GLY A 148 19.25 7.32 -1.38
CA GLY A 148 19.19 8.35 -0.33
C GLY A 148 17.78 8.82 0.01
N SER A 149 16.80 8.50 -0.82
CA SER A 149 15.45 9.05 -0.83
C SER A 149 14.36 7.98 -0.71
N ALA A 150 14.66 6.79 -0.20
CA ALA A 150 13.67 5.72 -0.02
C ALA A 150 12.40 6.18 0.74
N GLN A 151 12.54 7.15 1.64
CA GLN A 151 11.44 7.82 2.33
C GLN A 151 10.63 8.81 1.45
N PHE A 152 11.11 9.12 0.25
CA PHE A 152 10.46 10.01 -0.73
C PHE A 152 9.88 9.26 -1.93
N VAL A 153 9.67 7.96 -1.80
CA VAL A 153 9.00 7.15 -2.82
C VAL A 153 7.56 6.94 -2.40
N SER A 154 6.63 7.15 -3.33
CA SER A 154 5.20 6.93 -3.11
C SER A 154 4.69 5.82 -4.02
N THR A 155 3.82 4.98 -3.49
CA THR A 155 3.07 3.97 -4.25
C THR A 155 1.77 4.52 -4.84
N SER A 156 1.51 5.82 -4.66
CA SER A 156 0.35 6.51 -5.22
C SER A 156 0.71 7.90 -5.74
N VAL A 157 -0.08 8.36 -6.70
CA VAL A 157 -0.07 9.74 -7.21
C VAL A 157 -1.50 10.30 -7.19
N THR A 158 -1.67 11.52 -6.70
CA THR A 158 -2.97 12.18 -6.60
C THR A 158 -3.02 13.39 -7.52
N MET A 159 -4.03 13.43 -8.38
CA MET A 159 -4.36 14.61 -9.18
C MET A 159 -5.47 15.39 -8.48
N THR A 160 -5.24 16.67 -8.23
CA THR A 160 -6.20 17.58 -7.61
C THR A 160 -6.86 18.45 -8.67
N CYS A 161 -8.19 18.50 -8.68
CA CYS A 161 -9.01 19.30 -9.59
C CYS A 161 -9.48 20.57 -8.87
N THR A 162 -8.71 21.66 -8.97
CA THR A 162 -8.96 22.91 -8.19
C THR A 162 -10.31 23.54 -8.49
N GLU A 163 -10.83 23.38 -9.71
CA GLU A 163 -12.15 23.90 -10.15
C GLU A 163 -13.17 22.80 -10.37
N ASN A 164 -13.00 21.64 -9.76
CA ASN A 164 -13.85 20.46 -9.95
C ASN A 164 -14.19 20.19 -11.43
N VAL A 165 -13.76 19.07 -11.94
CA VAL A 165 -13.96 18.70 -13.34
C VAL A 165 -15.33 18.05 -13.52
N ARG A 166 -16.23 18.73 -14.20
CA ARG A 166 -17.56 18.18 -14.50
C ARG A 166 -17.45 17.07 -15.54
N LEU A 167 -17.97 15.89 -15.22
CA LEU A 167 -18.04 14.76 -16.12
C LEU A 167 -19.22 14.92 -17.11
N ASP A 168 -19.10 14.24 -18.26
CA ASP A 168 -20.17 14.03 -19.24
C ASP A 168 -20.54 12.54 -19.24
N ALA A 169 -21.84 12.27 -19.22
CA ALA A 169 -22.36 10.89 -19.19
C ALA A 169 -22.10 10.12 -20.51
N ASN A 170 -21.93 10.82 -21.63
CA ASN A 170 -21.81 10.23 -22.94
C ASN A 170 -20.42 10.33 -23.58
N SER A 171 -19.55 11.15 -23.01
CA SER A 171 -18.20 11.41 -23.53
C SER A 171 -17.18 11.35 -22.40
N PRO A 172 -16.10 10.55 -22.51
CA PRO A 172 -15.10 10.46 -21.47
C PRO A 172 -14.35 11.78 -21.27
N THR A 173 -14.27 12.23 -20.04
CA THR A 173 -13.31 13.24 -19.59
C THR A 173 -11.99 12.53 -19.26
N TYR A 174 -10.86 13.06 -19.72
CA TYR A 174 -9.57 12.39 -19.59
C TYR A 174 -8.69 13.02 -18.53
N PHE A 175 -8.06 12.15 -17.73
CA PHE A 175 -7.05 12.48 -16.74
C PHE A 175 -5.73 11.80 -17.13
N TYR A 176 -4.60 12.52 -17.02
CA TYR A 176 -3.31 12.06 -17.51
C TYR A 176 -2.28 12.02 -16.38
N PHE A 177 -1.64 10.88 -16.20
CA PHE A 177 -0.58 10.70 -15.20
C PHE A 177 0.74 10.37 -15.90
N ALA A 178 1.80 11.11 -15.55
CA ALA A 178 3.15 10.71 -15.89
C ALA A 178 3.64 9.71 -14.84
N LEU A 179 4.06 8.54 -15.30
CA LEU A 179 4.49 7.44 -14.45
C LEU A 179 5.88 6.96 -14.86
N PRO A 180 6.68 6.42 -13.91
CA PRO A 180 7.90 5.70 -14.25
C PRO A 180 7.61 4.60 -15.27
N ALA A 181 8.51 4.41 -16.25
CA ALA A 181 8.40 3.31 -17.19
C ALA A 181 8.69 1.98 -16.45
N ALA A 182 7.69 1.15 -16.31
CA ALA A 182 7.77 -0.10 -15.57
C ALA A 182 6.64 -1.06 -15.96
N GLU A 183 6.78 -2.32 -15.56
CA GLU A 183 5.70 -3.29 -15.56
C GLU A 183 5.00 -3.27 -14.20
N TYR A 184 3.75 -2.87 -14.17
CA TYR A 184 2.89 -2.88 -12.98
C TYR A 184 2.13 -4.21 -12.95
N THR A 185 2.73 -5.19 -12.29
CA THR A 185 2.38 -6.62 -12.43
C THR A 185 0.97 -6.97 -11.97
N GLU A 186 0.46 -6.26 -10.97
CA GLU A 186 -0.90 -6.43 -10.44
C GLU A 186 -1.81 -5.25 -10.78
N GLY A 187 -1.41 -4.45 -11.77
CA GLY A 187 -2.20 -3.33 -12.27
C GLY A 187 -2.37 -2.19 -11.28
N PHE A 188 -3.50 -1.49 -11.39
CA PHE A 188 -3.75 -0.24 -10.66
C PHE A 188 -5.10 -0.23 -9.95
N THR A 189 -5.16 0.54 -8.87
CA THR A 189 -6.39 1.06 -8.28
C THR A 189 -6.55 2.54 -8.63
N VAL A 190 -7.71 2.91 -9.16
CA VAL A 190 -8.11 4.29 -9.39
C VAL A 190 -9.19 4.65 -8.38
N THR A 191 -8.96 5.69 -7.59
CA THR A 191 -9.95 6.27 -6.67
C THR A 191 -10.32 7.66 -7.14
N LEU A 192 -11.55 7.82 -7.58
CA LEU A 192 -12.13 9.10 -7.96
C LEU A 192 -12.89 9.66 -6.76
N THR A 193 -12.70 10.94 -6.43
CA THR A 193 -13.48 11.62 -5.38
C THR A 193 -14.21 12.79 -6.02
N ASP A 194 -15.52 12.86 -5.79
CA ASP A 194 -16.35 13.97 -6.28
C ASP A 194 -16.32 15.17 -5.32
N SER A 195 -16.91 16.29 -5.73
CA SER A 195 -16.99 17.52 -4.93
C SER A 195 -17.83 17.42 -3.66
N GLU A 196 -18.62 16.34 -3.53
CA GLU A 196 -19.41 16.03 -2.32
C GLU A 196 -18.66 15.08 -1.36
N GLY A 197 -17.46 14.60 -1.77
CA GLY A 197 -16.67 13.63 -1.01
C GLY A 197 -17.06 12.17 -1.24
N ASN A 198 -17.94 11.86 -2.20
CA ASN A 198 -18.22 10.48 -2.56
C ASN A 198 -17.06 9.92 -3.39
N THR A 199 -16.77 8.65 -3.20
CA THR A 199 -15.72 7.94 -3.93
C THR A 199 -16.29 7.00 -4.99
N CYS A 200 -15.46 6.73 -6.00
CA CYS A 200 -15.64 5.67 -6.98
C CYS A 200 -14.31 4.96 -7.13
N LEU A 201 -14.21 3.76 -6.60
CA LEU A 201 -13.01 2.94 -6.61
C LEU A 201 -13.12 1.88 -7.70
N ARG A 202 -12.06 1.77 -8.53
CA ARG A 202 -11.96 0.74 -9.57
C ARG A 202 -10.57 0.14 -9.55
N GLN A 203 -10.50 -1.18 -9.52
CA GLN A 203 -9.26 -1.95 -9.53
C GLN A 203 -9.15 -2.80 -10.79
N THR A 204 -7.92 -2.95 -11.28
CA THR A 204 -7.56 -3.98 -12.25
C THR A 204 -6.36 -4.75 -11.73
N HIS A 205 -6.44 -6.07 -11.79
CA HIS A 205 -5.33 -6.99 -11.42
C HIS A 205 -4.57 -7.48 -12.66
N ASN A 206 -4.92 -6.98 -13.83
CA ASN A 206 -4.17 -7.27 -15.05
C ASN A 206 -2.88 -6.45 -15.07
N SER A 207 -1.77 -7.10 -15.42
CA SER A 207 -0.51 -6.39 -15.62
C SER A 207 -0.65 -5.26 -16.65
N VAL A 208 -0.06 -4.11 -16.32
CA VAL A 208 -0.04 -2.91 -17.16
C VAL A 208 1.40 -2.45 -17.39
N SER A 209 1.86 -2.51 -18.63
CA SER A 209 3.16 -1.96 -19.01
C SER A 209 3.05 -0.47 -19.34
N ILE A 210 3.85 0.36 -18.68
CA ILE A 210 4.06 1.76 -19.02
C ILE A 210 5.43 1.87 -19.71
N GLU A 211 5.41 2.15 -21.00
CA GLU A 211 6.60 2.31 -21.79
C GLU A 211 7.00 3.79 -21.90
N ARG A 212 8.31 4.05 -22.00
CA ARG A 212 8.84 5.42 -22.15
C ARG A 212 8.29 6.12 -23.39
N ALA A 213 7.98 7.39 -23.24
CA ALA A 213 7.48 8.25 -24.33
C ALA A 213 6.23 7.71 -25.02
N THR A 214 5.44 6.87 -24.35
CA THR A 214 4.17 6.34 -24.88
C THR A 214 2.99 6.83 -24.07
N LEU A 215 1.81 6.81 -24.70
CA LEU A 215 0.53 7.05 -24.07
C LEU A 215 -0.24 5.74 -23.97
N LYS A 216 -0.37 5.20 -22.77
CA LYS A 216 -1.24 4.07 -22.44
C LYS A 216 -2.61 4.58 -22.07
N SER A 217 -3.67 3.98 -22.60
CA SER A 217 -5.06 4.31 -22.24
C SER A 217 -5.70 3.13 -21.51
N MET A 218 -6.39 3.44 -20.45
CA MET A 218 -7.33 2.49 -19.82
C MET A 218 -8.70 2.60 -20.46
N GLU A 219 -9.49 1.53 -20.34
CA GLU A 219 -10.93 1.58 -20.70
C GLU A 219 -11.61 2.63 -19.81
N PRO A 220 -12.56 3.40 -20.37
CA PRO A 220 -13.25 4.43 -19.59
C PRO A 220 -14.00 3.87 -18.39
N ILE A 221 -13.89 4.56 -17.28
CA ILE A 221 -14.57 4.27 -16.02
C ILE A 221 -15.90 5.03 -15.97
N ALA A 222 -17.01 4.35 -15.73
CA ALA A 222 -18.23 5.02 -15.34
C ALA A 222 -18.15 5.39 -13.84
N PHE A 223 -18.32 6.68 -13.51
CA PHE A 223 -18.39 7.12 -12.13
C PHE A 223 -19.68 6.65 -11.49
N GLU A 224 -19.56 5.67 -10.64
CA GLU A 224 -20.64 5.18 -9.79
C GLU A 224 -20.16 5.25 -8.34
N LYS A 225 -20.95 5.92 -7.50
CA LYS A 225 -20.59 6.06 -6.07
C LYS A 225 -20.38 4.70 -5.44
N ASP A 226 -19.29 4.57 -4.70
CA ASP A 226 -18.99 3.36 -3.96
C ASP A 226 -20.10 3.03 -2.97
N LYS A 227 -20.33 1.73 -2.79
CA LYS A 227 -21.09 1.27 -1.65
C LYS A 227 -20.27 1.49 -0.38
N ALA A 228 -20.95 1.97 0.67
CA ALA A 228 -20.32 2.05 1.97
C ALA A 228 -19.81 0.66 2.39
N LEU A 229 -18.54 0.57 2.77
CA LEU A 229 -18.00 -0.65 3.36
C LEU A 229 -18.66 -0.82 4.74
N THR A 230 -19.41 -1.90 4.92
CA THR A 230 -20.12 -2.20 6.16
C THR A 230 -19.64 -3.51 6.76
N VAL A 231 -19.51 -3.53 8.07
CA VAL A 231 -19.16 -4.72 8.84
C VAL A 231 -20.33 -5.04 9.76
N THR A 232 -20.87 -6.25 9.66
CA THR A 232 -21.93 -6.75 10.53
C THR A 232 -21.47 -7.99 11.25
N LEU A 233 -21.75 -8.07 12.56
CA LEU A 233 -21.40 -9.24 13.34
C LEU A 233 -22.32 -10.41 13.00
N GLY A 234 -21.73 -11.59 12.84
CA GLY A 234 -22.39 -12.87 12.69
C GLY A 234 -22.49 -13.62 14.01
N GLU A 235 -22.11 -14.89 14.00
CA GLU A 235 -22.08 -15.71 15.21
C GLU A 235 -20.93 -15.27 16.12
N ILE A 236 -21.19 -15.12 17.42
CA ILE A 236 -20.21 -14.80 18.45
C ILE A 236 -20.25 -15.93 19.49
N ALA A 237 -19.18 -16.70 19.56
CA ALA A 237 -18.98 -17.73 20.56
C ALA A 237 -17.93 -17.28 21.61
N ALA A 238 -17.77 -18.04 22.70
CA ALA A 238 -16.78 -17.76 23.72
C ALA A 238 -15.33 -17.74 23.20
N ASN A 239 -15.05 -18.42 22.09
CA ASN A 239 -13.70 -18.61 21.52
C ASN A 239 -13.61 -18.29 20.03
N SER A 240 -14.64 -17.68 19.46
CA SER A 240 -14.63 -17.26 18.04
C SER A 240 -15.59 -16.10 17.78
N VAL A 241 -15.26 -15.32 16.76
CA VAL A 241 -16.07 -14.20 16.28
C VAL A 241 -16.21 -14.35 14.77
N THR A 242 -17.46 -14.33 14.27
CA THR A 242 -17.76 -14.26 12.84
C THR A 242 -18.27 -12.87 12.49
N TRP A 243 -17.85 -12.35 11.35
CA TRP A 243 -18.39 -11.11 10.81
C TRP A 243 -18.54 -11.19 9.29
N ASN A 244 -19.47 -10.40 8.79
CA ASN A 244 -19.75 -10.25 7.38
C ASN A 244 -19.39 -8.82 6.93
N ILE A 245 -18.80 -8.71 5.75
CA ILE A 245 -18.48 -7.46 5.10
C ILE A 245 -19.32 -7.34 3.82
N GLU A 246 -19.92 -6.16 3.61
CA GLU A 246 -20.56 -5.80 2.36
C GLU A 246 -19.97 -4.49 1.85
N GLY A 247 -19.71 -4.41 0.54
CA GLY A 247 -19.12 -3.25 -0.09
C GLY A 247 -19.09 -3.34 -1.62
N ASN A 248 -18.04 -2.84 -2.24
CA ASN A 248 -17.85 -2.92 -3.67
C ASN A 248 -17.52 -4.36 -4.10
N PRO A 249 -18.06 -4.83 -5.26
CA PRO A 249 -17.74 -6.15 -5.78
C PRO A 249 -16.29 -6.22 -6.28
N SER A 250 -15.71 -7.42 -6.17
CA SER A 250 -14.38 -7.77 -6.68
C SER A 250 -13.30 -6.74 -6.32
N THR A 251 -13.35 -6.22 -5.07
CA THR A 251 -12.46 -5.17 -4.57
C THR A 251 -11.62 -5.72 -3.42
N ASP A 252 -10.33 -5.43 -3.45
CA ASP A 252 -9.39 -5.83 -2.40
C ASP A 252 -9.72 -5.15 -1.09
N LEU A 253 -9.85 -5.95 -0.04
CA LEU A 253 -10.01 -5.48 1.33
C LEU A 253 -9.01 -6.12 2.27
N ARG A 254 -8.84 -5.52 3.44
CA ARG A 254 -8.21 -6.15 4.60
C ARG A 254 -9.15 -6.06 5.78
N THR A 255 -9.17 -7.11 6.57
CA THR A 255 -9.96 -7.16 7.81
C THR A 255 -9.17 -7.86 8.89
N LEU A 256 -9.46 -7.56 10.15
CA LEU A 256 -8.75 -8.12 11.29
C LEU A 256 -9.56 -7.98 12.58
N LEU A 257 -9.58 -9.03 13.39
CA LEU A 257 -10.02 -8.95 14.76
C LEU A 257 -8.84 -8.52 15.65
N VAL A 258 -9.03 -7.45 16.43
CA VAL A 258 -8.01 -6.95 17.38
C VAL A 258 -8.58 -6.94 18.79
N THR A 259 -7.73 -7.13 19.81
CA THR A 259 -8.15 -6.94 21.20
C THR A 259 -8.44 -5.46 21.46
N LYS A 260 -9.48 -5.17 22.23
CA LYS A 260 -9.77 -3.79 22.63
C LYS A 260 -8.59 -3.15 23.38
N ALA A 261 -7.88 -3.94 24.17
CA ALA A 261 -6.69 -3.48 24.88
C ALA A 261 -5.57 -3.00 23.93
N MET A 262 -5.34 -3.69 22.80
CA MET A 262 -4.41 -3.23 21.78
C MET A 262 -4.88 -1.91 21.15
N TRP A 263 -6.13 -1.81 20.78
CA TRP A 263 -6.69 -0.59 20.21
C TRP A 263 -6.55 0.59 21.15
N ASP A 264 -6.98 0.42 22.42
CA ASP A 264 -6.91 1.48 23.44
C ASP A 264 -5.47 1.91 23.72
N HIS A 265 -4.51 0.98 23.67
CA HIS A 265 -3.09 1.28 23.82
C HIS A 265 -2.56 2.20 22.73
N PHE A 266 -2.93 1.97 21.46
CA PHE A 266 -2.43 2.76 20.34
C PHE A 266 -3.21 4.06 20.12
N ILE A 267 -4.54 4.03 20.23
CA ILE A 267 -5.35 5.23 19.99
C ILE A 267 -5.08 6.35 21.01
N ALA A 268 -4.62 5.99 22.21
CA ALA A 268 -4.21 6.94 23.23
C ALA A 268 -2.90 7.68 22.94
N GLN A 269 -2.12 7.23 21.94
CA GLN A 269 -0.90 7.90 21.53
C GLN A 269 -1.22 9.20 20.77
N GLU A 270 -0.46 10.27 21.01
CA GLU A 270 -0.65 11.59 20.39
C GLU A 270 -0.78 11.53 18.85
N TYR A 271 -0.03 10.62 18.23
CA TYR A 271 -0.02 10.42 16.78
C TYR A 271 -1.36 9.96 16.19
N TYR A 272 -2.23 9.29 16.99
CA TYR A 272 -3.51 8.72 16.54
C TYR A 272 -4.74 9.36 17.19
N LEU A 273 -4.57 10.20 18.22
CA LEU A 273 -5.62 10.65 19.13
C LEU A 273 -6.89 11.19 18.43
N ASP A 274 -6.71 11.89 17.31
CA ASP A 274 -7.81 12.48 16.55
C ASP A 274 -8.04 11.78 15.19
N ASN A 275 -7.41 10.63 14.96
CA ASN A 275 -7.49 9.95 13.66
C ASN A 275 -7.57 8.42 13.76
N PRO A 276 -8.72 7.87 14.19
CA PRO A 276 -8.93 6.43 14.30
C PRO A 276 -8.86 5.70 12.94
N GLN A 277 -9.18 6.38 11.83
CA GLN A 277 -9.07 5.82 10.48
C GLN A 277 -7.60 5.55 10.13
N LYS A 278 -6.68 6.46 10.50
CA LYS A 278 -5.24 6.26 10.32
C LYS A 278 -4.75 5.05 11.11
N LEU A 279 -5.16 4.91 12.38
CA LEU A 279 -4.80 3.73 13.19
C LEU A 279 -5.34 2.44 12.58
N THR A 280 -6.60 2.43 12.13
CA THR A 280 -7.19 1.28 11.42
C THR A 280 -6.35 0.90 10.20
N SER A 281 -6.03 1.87 9.35
CA SER A 281 -5.23 1.66 8.14
C SER A 281 -3.86 1.04 8.45
N GLU A 282 -3.13 1.59 9.42
CA GLU A 282 -1.79 1.13 9.76
C GLU A 282 -1.79 -0.25 10.41
N ILE A 283 -2.76 -0.56 11.28
CA ILE A 283 -2.91 -1.90 11.85
C ILE A 283 -3.20 -2.93 10.75
N LEU A 284 -4.14 -2.62 9.85
CA LEU A 284 -4.47 -3.52 8.74
C LEU A 284 -3.30 -3.70 7.78
N ALA A 285 -2.59 -2.63 7.44
CA ALA A 285 -1.40 -2.70 6.58
C ALA A 285 -0.30 -3.59 7.17
N ALA A 286 -0.10 -3.51 8.50
CA ALA A 286 0.98 -4.21 9.18
C ALA A 286 0.66 -5.69 9.50
N TYR A 287 -0.62 -6.04 9.72
CA TYR A 287 -0.97 -7.31 10.37
C TYR A 287 -2.02 -8.14 9.66
N SER A 288 -2.54 -7.70 8.52
CA SER A 288 -3.51 -8.47 7.74
C SER A 288 -3.10 -8.67 6.28
N ALA A 289 -3.61 -9.72 5.66
CA ALA A 289 -3.45 -9.97 4.24
C ALA A 289 -4.60 -9.33 3.43
N THR A 290 -4.35 -9.07 2.17
CA THR A 290 -5.37 -8.61 1.22
C THR A 290 -6.24 -9.78 0.79
N ILE A 291 -7.54 -9.57 0.76
CA ILE A 291 -8.57 -10.54 0.38
C ILE A 291 -9.57 -9.82 -0.53
N PRO A 292 -9.94 -10.36 -1.70
CA PRO A 292 -10.96 -9.76 -2.54
C PRO A 292 -12.38 -10.03 -1.98
N THR A 293 -13.28 -9.07 -2.14
CA THR A 293 -14.73 -9.34 -2.03
C THR A 293 -15.19 -10.21 -3.21
N ASP A 294 -16.30 -10.92 -3.06
CA ASP A 294 -16.92 -11.65 -4.14
C ASP A 294 -17.55 -10.70 -5.19
N ASP A 295 -18.14 -11.25 -6.27
CA ASP A 295 -18.82 -10.50 -7.33
C ASP A 295 -20.08 -9.74 -6.85
N ASN A 296 -20.54 -9.99 -5.62
CA ASN A 296 -21.63 -9.27 -4.98
C ASN A 296 -21.14 -8.24 -3.95
N GLY A 297 -19.83 -8.13 -3.77
CA GLY A 297 -19.19 -7.25 -2.80
C GLY A 297 -19.24 -7.79 -1.37
N ARG A 298 -19.24 -9.11 -1.19
CA ARG A 298 -19.35 -9.77 0.12
C ARG A 298 -18.11 -10.54 0.52
N TYR A 299 -17.88 -10.59 1.82
CA TYR A 299 -16.86 -11.43 2.43
C TYR A 299 -17.31 -11.82 3.83
N GLU A 300 -17.06 -13.05 4.24
CA GLU A 300 -17.30 -13.55 5.59
C GLU A 300 -16.02 -14.08 6.19
N GLU A 301 -15.77 -13.77 7.46
CA GLU A 301 -14.62 -14.25 8.22
C GLU A 301 -15.07 -14.83 9.55
N THR A 302 -14.40 -15.89 9.99
CA THR A 302 -14.50 -16.42 11.36
C THR A 302 -13.12 -16.50 11.96
N ALA A 303 -12.87 -15.72 12.99
CA ALA A 303 -11.60 -15.70 13.70
C ALA A 303 -11.68 -16.43 15.04
N THR A 304 -10.71 -17.29 15.29
CA THR A 304 -10.43 -17.93 16.59
C THR A 304 -9.23 -17.31 17.28
N GLN A 305 -8.60 -16.34 16.64
CA GLN A 305 -7.47 -15.56 17.16
C GLN A 305 -7.71 -14.07 16.90
N ALA A 306 -7.17 -13.24 17.79
CA ALA A 306 -7.19 -11.79 17.66
C ALA A 306 -5.79 -11.22 17.77
N ARG A 307 -5.53 -10.13 17.09
CA ARG A 307 -4.26 -9.41 17.20
C ARG A 307 -4.21 -8.64 18.51
N ALA A 308 -3.18 -8.88 19.30
CA ALA A 308 -2.77 -8.10 20.45
C ALA A 308 -1.49 -7.30 20.14
N VAL A 309 -1.01 -6.47 21.07
CA VAL A 309 0.15 -5.56 20.85
C VAL A 309 1.37 -6.29 20.25
N ASN A 310 1.71 -7.46 20.76
CA ASN A 310 2.94 -8.16 20.39
C ASN A 310 2.72 -9.55 19.74
N SER A 311 1.49 -10.05 19.66
CA SER A 311 1.20 -11.41 19.20
C SER A 311 -0.22 -11.57 18.69
N MET A 312 -0.49 -12.67 17.97
CA MET A 312 -1.83 -13.21 17.83
C MET A 312 -2.15 -13.99 19.10
N GLN A 313 -3.35 -13.82 19.62
CA GLN A 313 -3.84 -14.50 20.83
C GLN A 313 -5.14 -15.24 20.52
N PRO A 314 -5.41 -16.40 21.12
CA PRO A 314 -6.71 -17.03 21.03
C PRO A 314 -7.82 -16.07 21.45
N VAL A 315 -8.96 -16.13 20.77
CA VAL A 315 -10.17 -15.44 21.22
C VAL A 315 -10.59 -16.03 22.55
N GLN A 316 -10.74 -15.17 23.57
CA GLN A 316 -11.08 -15.53 24.94
C GLN A 316 -12.54 -15.22 25.22
N GLU A 317 -13.12 -15.95 26.16
CA GLU A 317 -14.43 -15.66 26.70
C GLU A 317 -14.47 -14.38 27.53
N ASP A 318 -15.64 -13.76 27.64
CA ASP A 318 -15.89 -12.55 28.46
C ASP A 318 -14.89 -11.43 28.18
N ASN A 319 -14.55 -11.19 26.90
CA ASN A 319 -13.52 -10.24 26.50
C ASN A 319 -13.99 -9.33 25.35
N ASP A 320 -13.41 -8.13 25.28
CA ASP A 320 -13.74 -7.09 24.31
C ASP A 320 -12.75 -7.08 23.13
N TYR A 321 -13.30 -7.01 21.93
CA TYR A 321 -12.59 -6.95 20.66
C TYR A 321 -13.15 -5.86 19.76
N LEU A 322 -12.42 -5.56 18.68
CA LEU A 322 -12.88 -4.72 17.59
C LEU A 322 -12.60 -5.41 16.26
N VAL A 323 -13.58 -5.39 15.37
CA VAL A 323 -13.38 -5.77 13.96
C VAL A 323 -13.00 -4.52 13.17
N LEU A 324 -11.87 -4.59 12.50
CA LEU A 324 -11.36 -3.56 11.59
C LEU A 324 -11.56 -4.01 10.15
N ALA A 325 -11.90 -3.08 9.26
CA ALA A 325 -11.96 -3.34 7.82
C ALA A 325 -11.65 -2.08 7.02
N ALA A 326 -10.99 -2.23 5.86
CA ALA A 326 -10.79 -1.16 4.89
C ALA A 326 -10.48 -1.76 3.50
N TYR A 327 -10.78 -1.01 2.44
CA TYR A 327 -10.28 -1.33 1.11
C TYR A 327 -8.79 -1.02 1.00
N PHE A 328 -8.07 -1.80 0.20
CA PHE A 328 -6.64 -1.65 0.01
C PHE A 328 -6.24 -1.68 -1.47
N SER A 329 -5.20 -0.92 -1.79
CA SER A 329 -4.39 -1.04 -2.99
C SER A 329 -2.96 -1.30 -2.54
N GLY A 330 -2.48 -2.52 -2.76
CA GLY A 330 -1.19 -2.95 -2.22
C GLY A 330 -1.12 -2.81 -0.69
N THR A 331 -0.26 -1.92 -0.21
CA THR A 331 -0.09 -1.65 1.23
C THR A 331 -0.86 -0.43 1.74
N GLN A 332 -1.54 0.30 0.86
CA GLN A 332 -2.23 1.55 1.20
C GLN A 332 -3.75 1.35 1.27
N SER A 333 -4.39 1.86 2.31
CA SER A 333 -5.85 1.92 2.38
C SER A 333 -6.39 2.96 1.40
N VAL A 334 -7.53 2.65 0.78
CA VAL A 334 -8.20 3.51 -0.20
C VAL A 334 -9.70 3.65 0.13
N GLY A 335 -10.30 4.74 -0.31
CA GLY A 335 -11.70 5.03 -0.02
C GLY A 335 -11.98 5.38 1.45
N VAL A 336 -13.25 5.28 1.84
CA VAL A 336 -13.70 5.62 3.19
C VAL A 336 -13.52 4.43 4.13
N ILE A 337 -12.78 4.62 5.21
CA ILE A 337 -12.56 3.60 6.26
C ILE A 337 -13.71 3.67 7.27
N PRO A 338 -14.48 2.58 7.48
CA PRO A 338 -15.53 2.55 8.48
C PRO A 338 -14.95 2.61 9.90
N ALA A 339 -15.79 3.03 10.85
CA ALA A 339 -15.43 2.96 12.25
C ALA A 339 -15.25 1.50 12.68
N PRO A 340 -14.30 1.18 13.59
CA PRO A 340 -14.15 -0.14 14.17
C PRO A 340 -15.45 -0.66 14.80
N VAL A 341 -15.79 -1.92 14.56
CA VAL A 341 -17.01 -2.51 15.10
C VAL A 341 -16.70 -3.25 16.41
N PRO A 342 -17.25 -2.81 17.55
CA PRO A 342 -17.02 -3.45 18.82
C PRO A 342 -17.77 -4.78 18.91
N VAL A 343 -17.12 -5.76 19.53
CA VAL A 343 -17.69 -7.08 19.81
C VAL A 343 -17.23 -7.56 21.18
N HIS A 344 -18.15 -8.18 21.93
CA HIS A 344 -17.90 -8.80 23.23
C HIS A 344 -18.22 -10.28 23.14
N THR A 345 -17.26 -11.14 23.48
CA THR A 345 -17.46 -12.59 23.52
C THR A 345 -18.19 -13.01 24.80
N PRO A 346 -19.18 -13.90 24.69
CA PRO A 346 -19.89 -14.37 25.90
C PRO A 346 -18.95 -15.19 26.77
N ALA A 347 -19.28 -15.28 28.08
CA ALA A 347 -18.69 -16.26 28.97
C ALA A 347 -18.99 -17.68 28.48
N ALA A 348 -18.04 -18.59 28.62
CA ALA A 348 -18.25 -19.99 28.25
C ALA A 348 -19.33 -20.62 29.12
N THR A 349 -20.28 -21.30 28.47
CA THR A 349 -21.31 -22.05 29.15
C THR A 349 -20.91 -23.52 29.17
N GLY A 350 -20.47 -24.01 30.31
CA GLY A 350 -20.06 -25.41 30.47
C GLY A 350 -19.04 -25.59 31.58
N PRO A 351 -18.66 -26.81 31.88
CA PRO A 351 -17.59 -27.09 32.83
C PRO A 351 -16.27 -26.53 32.27
N ALA A 352 -15.45 -25.95 33.15
CA ALA A 352 -14.14 -25.41 32.77
C ALA A 352 -13.28 -26.48 32.08
N PRO A 353 -12.47 -26.09 31.09
CA PRO A 353 -11.53 -27.00 30.45
C PRO A 353 -10.48 -27.46 31.47
N GLU A 354 -10.18 -28.76 31.46
CA GLU A 354 -9.13 -29.33 32.28
C GLU A 354 -8.01 -29.89 31.41
N VAL A 355 -6.78 -29.65 31.83
CA VAL A 355 -5.57 -30.18 31.16
C VAL A 355 -4.73 -30.87 32.23
N ASN A 356 -4.42 -32.16 32.03
CA ASN A 356 -3.47 -32.89 32.84
C ASN A 356 -2.25 -33.26 32.03
N VAL A 357 -1.08 -32.92 32.54
CA VAL A 357 0.21 -33.20 31.92
C VAL A 357 1.02 -34.13 32.81
N THR A 358 1.41 -35.27 32.29
CA THR A 358 2.21 -36.26 33.00
C THR A 358 3.47 -36.62 32.18
N VAL A 359 4.62 -36.56 32.82
CA VAL A 359 5.86 -37.08 32.21
C VAL A 359 5.82 -38.60 32.35
N SER A 360 5.67 -39.31 31.23
CA SER A 360 5.58 -40.77 31.22
C SER A 360 6.95 -41.43 31.19
N SER A 361 7.96 -40.79 30.57
CA SER A 361 9.35 -41.19 30.65
C SER A 361 10.28 -40.00 30.47
N ALA A 362 11.50 -40.11 30.99
CA ALA A 362 12.57 -39.12 30.77
C ALA A 362 13.90 -39.80 30.49
N GLY A 363 14.46 -39.56 29.29
CA GLY A 363 15.79 -40.00 28.89
C GLY A 363 16.82 -38.87 28.97
N SER A 364 18.04 -39.13 28.53
CA SER A 364 19.11 -38.11 28.48
C SER A 364 18.86 -37.03 27.41
N THR A 365 18.07 -37.34 26.38
CA THR A 365 17.82 -36.46 25.23
C THR A 365 16.33 -36.34 24.86
N THR A 366 15.47 -37.10 25.54
CA THR A 366 14.04 -37.16 25.22
C THR A 366 13.20 -37.10 26.50
N ILE A 367 12.04 -36.50 26.41
CA ILE A 367 11.01 -36.51 27.43
C ILE A 367 9.70 -36.92 26.73
N ASP A 368 9.07 -37.96 27.23
CA ASP A 368 7.74 -38.36 26.77
C ASP A 368 6.68 -37.79 27.73
N VAL A 369 5.75 -37.05 27.15
CA VAL A 369 4.72 -36.34 27.90
C VAL A 369 3.35 -36.87 27.46
N LEU A 370 2.57 -37.34 28.41
CA LEU A 370 1.18 -37.67 28.20
C LEU A 370 0.33 -36.45 28.58
N THR A 371 -0.46 -35.96 27.66
CA THR A 371 -1.40 -34.86 27.91
C THR A 371 -2.83 -35.38 27.73
N THR A 372 -3.67 -35.13 28.71
CA THR A 372 -5.12 -35.44 28.62
C THR A 372 -5.91 -34.16 28.83
N THR A 373 -6.98 -34.02 28.04
CA THR A 373 -7.87 -32.86 28.12
C THR A 373 -9.30 -33.28 28.33
N SER A 374 -10.07 -32.47 29.05
CA SER A 374 -11.53 -32.57 29.13
C SER A 374 -12.14 -31.17 28.93
N ASN A 375 -13.29 -31.12 28.29
CA ASN A 375 -14.04 -29.88 28.03
C ASN A 375 -13.24 -28.81 27.22
N ALA A 376 -12.26 -29.25 26.44
CA ALA A 376 -11.43 -28.37 25.64
C ALA A 376 -11.46 -28.78 24.14
N SER A 377 -11.58 -27.83 23.23
CA SER A 377 -11.46 -28.06 21.78
C SER A 377 -10.01 -28.17 21.29
N GLY A 378 -9.06 -27.75 22.10
CA GLY A 378 -7.63 -27.79 21.84
C GLY A 378 -6.83 -27.34 23.06
N ILE A 379 -5.50 -27.45 22.91
CA ILE A 379 -4.55 -26.98 23.93
C ILE A 379 -3.39 -26.23 23.27
N LEU A 380 -2.74 -25.41 24.06
CA LEU A 380 -1.40 -24.88 23.77
C LEU A 380 -0.39 -25.54 24.69
N THR A 381 0.72 -26.01 24.14
CA THR A 381 1.80 -26.62 24.92
C THR A 381 3.14 -25.97 24.59
N ALA A 382 3.98 -25.78 25.60
CA ALA A 382 5.34 -25.31 25.44
C ALA A 382 6.29 -26.07 26.37
N LEU A 383 7.53 -26.29 25.93
CA LEU A 383 8.60 -26.91 26.73
C LEU A 383 9.73 -25.90 26.90
N PHE A 384 10.14 -25.64 28.14
CA PHE A 384 11.22 -24.73 28.45
C PHE A 384 12.29 -25.43 29.30
N PHE A 385 13.52 -24.97 29.21
CA PHE A 385 14.53 -25.31 30.22
C PHE A 385 14.12 -24.71 31.56
N LYS A 386 14.21 -25.53 32.62
CA LYS A 386 13.85 -25.07 33.97
C LYS A 386 14.68 -23.87 34.41
N SER A 387 15.97 -23.83 34.04
CA SER A 387 16.86 -22.71 34.34
C SER A 387 16.38 -21.39 33.73
N ASP A 388 15.87 -21.45 32.49
CA ASP A 388 15.39 -20.26 31.78
C ASP A 388 14.07 -19.78 32.37
N TYR A 389 13.19 -20.74 32.68
CA TYR A 389 11.94 -20.45 33.35
C TYR A 389 12.18 -19.78 34.73
N ASP A 390 13.01 -20.40 35.59
CA ASP A 390 13.28 -19.90 36.93
C ASP A 390 13.98 -18.54 36.94
N ASN A 391 14.89 -18.28 35.99
CA ASN A 391 15.72 -17.09 35.99
C ASN A 391 15.11 -15.91 35.23
N VAL A 392 14.32 -16.17 34.20
CA VAL A 392 13.83 -15.13 33.26
C VAL A 392 12.31 -14.94 33.39
N PHE A 393 11.56 -16.02 33.64
CA PHE A 393 10.13 -16.02 33.44
C PHE A 393 9.32 -16.23 34.74
N SER A 394 9.93 -16.55 35.88
CA SER A 394 9.23 -16.87 37.12
C SER A 394 8.55 -15.65 37.78
N ARG A 395 7.44 -15.23 37.25
CA ARG A 395 6.56 -14.21 37.82
C ARG A 395 5.10 -14.64 37.68
N GLU A 396 4.22 -14.10 38.51
CA GLU A 396 2.78 -14.38 38.44
C GLU A 396 2.21 -14.01 37.05
N GLY A 397 1.41 -14.90 36.47
CA GLY A 397 0.76 -14.72 35.14
C GLY A 397 1.67 -14.95 33.94
N ILE A 398 2.98 -15.20 34.12
CA ILE A 398 3.90 -15.38 33.01
C ILE A 398 3.63 -16.65 32.21
N ASP A 399 3.09 -17.68 32.83
CA ASP A 399 2.82 -18.98 32.18
C ASP A 399 1.87 -18.81 30.99
N GLU A 400 0.81 -18.03 31.17
CA GLU A 400 -0.15 -17.74 30.11
C GLU A 400 0.49 -16.95 28.96
N GLU A 401 1.32 -15.94 29.28
CA GLU A 401 2.06 -15.16 28.30
C GLU A 401 3.04 -16.03 27.50
N LEU A 402 3.76 -16.92 28.16
CA LEU A 402 4.73 -17.83 27.54
C LEU A 402 4.05 -18.84 26.62
N ILE A 403 2.97 -19.47 27.10
CA ILE A 403 2.21 -20.45 26.32
C ILE A 403 1.58 -19.76 25.10
N ALA A 404 1.01 -18.57 25.25
CA ALA A 404 0.45 -17.81 24.16
C ALA A 404 1.51 -17.43 23.10
N LYS A 405 2.73 -17.12 23.53
CA LYS A 405 3.82 -16.65 22.63
C LYS A 405 4.61 -17.79 21.97
N TYR A 406 4.87 -18.86 22.71
CA TYR A 406 5.79 -19.92 22.28
C TYR A 406 5.12 -21.31 22.20
N GLY A 407 3.85 -21.43 22.59
CA GLY A 407 3.13 -22.69 22.61
C GLY A 407 2.81 -23.18 21.19
N ASN A 408 2.87 -24.50 21.04
CA ASN A 408 2.31 -25.18 19.88
C ASN A 408 0.84 -25.47 20.12
N ALA A 409 -0.01 -25.11 19.17
CA ALA A 409 -1.44 -25.36 19.20
C ALA A 409 -1.74 -26.78 18.72
N TRP A 410 -2.58 -27.51 19.47
CA TRP A 410 -3.05 -28.83 19.15
C TRP A 410 -4.57 -28.88 19.28
N THR A 411 -5.26 -29.47 18.31
CA THR A 411 -6.68 -29.79 18.49
C THR A 411 -6.85 -30.99 19.45
N ALA A 412 -8.04 -31.18 20.02
CA ALA A 412 -8.31 -32.35 20.86
C ALA A 412 -8.03 -33.67 20.10
N GLU A 413 -8.37 -33.73 18.81
CA GLU A 413 -8.10 -34.91 17.97
C GLU A 413 -6.59 -35.15 17.77
N GLN A 414 -5.80 -34.11 17.53
CA GLN A 414 -4.34 -34.23 17.41
C GLN A 414 -3.69 -34.70 18.74
N VAL A 415 -4.18 -34.22 19.88
CA VAL A 415 -3.71 -34.67 21.19
C VAL A 415 -3.99 -36.17 21.38
N GLU A 416 -5.20 -36.63 21.03
CA GLU A 416 -5.58 -38.03 21.10
C GLU A 416 -4.72 -38.91 20.18
N GLN A 417 -4.47 -38.44 18.93
CA GLN A 417 -3.59 -39.13 17.99
C GLN A 417 -2.16 -39.23 18.52
N ALA A 418 -1.58 -38.15 19.02
CA ALA A 418 -0.24 -38.13 19.60
C ALA A 418 -0.11 -39.06 20.82
N ASN A 419 -1.10 -39.09 21.69
CA ASN A 419 -1.13 -39.99 22.86
C ASN A 419 -1.21 -41.48 22.45
N ASN A 420 -1.82 -41.81 21.32
CA ASN A 420 -1.97 -43.16 20.80
C ASN A 420 -0.79 -43.65 19.97
N GLY A 421 0.31 -42.88 19.84
CA GLY A 421 1.54 -43.27 19.19
C GLY A 421 1.44 -43.18 17.68
N GLY A 422 0.92 -42.07 17.17
CA GLY A 422 0.90 -41.70 15.72
C GLY A 422 2.26 -41.51 15.12
#